data_258d03e634ffcd2d77c392ce77cf8474
#
_entry.id   258d03e634ffcd2d77c392ce77cf8474
#
_cell.length_a   1.000
_cell.length_b   1.000
_cell.length_c   1.000
_cell.angle_alpha   90.00
_cell.angle_beta   90.00
_cell.angle_gamma   90.00
#
_symmetry.space_group_name_H-M   'P 1'
#
loop_
_entity.id
_entity.type
_entity.pdbx_description
1 polymer ?
#
loop_
_entity_poly.entity_id
_entity_poly.type
_entity_poly.pdbx_seq_one_letter_code
_entity_poly.pdbx_strand_id
1 'polypeptide(L)'
;MLEAELIDWLLAGDVAVQMQVQRDLLQAPEQIWRPLQARIALEGWGAAYLAAMHPQGYWGRGYYQPKWASTHYTLLDLCNLGFPPQTEPVRRIAAEVFERFKGPDGGINPALVRQSDVCINGMALKFGAYF
;
A
#
# COMPACT_ATOMS: atom_id res chain seq x y z
N MET A 1 -13.95 -29.96 -2.87
CA MET A 1 -14.55 -29.41 -4.11
C MET A 1 -14.71 -27.89 -3.99
N LEU A 2 -15.54 -27.38 -3.09
CA LEU A 2 -15.72 -25.91 -2.89
C LEU A 2 -14.41 -25.15 -2.62
N GLU A 3 -13.49 -25.75 -1.91
CA GLU A 3 -12.20 -25.12 -1.56
C GLU A 3 -11.27 -24.99 -2.77
N ALA A 4 -11.21 -25.99 -3.66
CA ALA A 4 -10.42 -25.94 -4.88
C ALA A 4 -10.99 -24.91 -5.88
N GLU A 5 -12.30 -24.90 -6.08
CA GLU A 5 -12.98 -23.93 -6.96
C GLU A 5 -12.81 -22.49 -6.47
N LEU A 6 -12.81 -22.28 -5.14
CA LEU A 6 -12.57 -20.98 -4.55
C LEU A 6 -11.12 -20.52 -4.79
N ILE A 7 -10.16 -21.40 -4.61
CA ILE A 7 -8.74 -21.11 -4.88
C ILE A 7 -8.53 -20.76 -6.35
N ASP A 8 -9.11 -21.55 -7.26
CA ASP A 8 -9.01 -21.30 -8.71
C ASP A 8 -9.63 -19.94 -9.08
N TRP A 9 -10.78 -19.60 -8.48
CA TRP A 9 -11.40 -18.29 -8.68
C TRP A 9 -10.54 -17.14 -8.18
N LEU A 10 -9.92 -17.26 -7.01
CA LEU A 10 -8.98 -16.26 -6.46
C LEU A 10 -7.73 -16.12 -7.34
N LEU A 11 -7.18 -17.23 -7.84
CA LEU A 11 -6.02 -17.24 -8.73
C LEU A 11 -6.32 -16.68 -10.13
N ALA A 12 -7.60 -16.63 -10.53
CA ALA A 12 -8.02 -15.94 -11.75
C ALA A 12 -8.20 -14.41 -11.57
N GLY A 13 -8.07 -13.91 -10.34
CA GLY A 13 -8.23 -12.50 -9.99
C GLY A 13 -7.00 -11.64 -10.26
N ASP A 14 -6.97 -10.45 -9.64
CA ASP A 14 -5.85 -9.51 -9.72
C ASP A 14 -4.54 -10.14 -9.25
N VAL A 15 -3.41 -9.74 -9.83
CA VAL A 15 -2.09 -10.28 -9.50
C VAL A 15 -1.72 -10.15 -8.01
N ALA A 16 -2.23 -9.11 -7.33
CA ALA A 16 -2.04 -8.94 -5.89
C ALA A 16 -2.78 -10.04 -5.10
N VAL A 17 -3.99 -10.43 -5.55
CA VAL A 17 -4.73 -11.56 -4.98
C VAL A 17 -4.01 -12.87 -5.26
N GLN A 18 -3.56 -13.10 -6.51
CA GLN A 18 -2.78 -14.29 -6.87
C GLN A 18 -1.55 -14.45 -5.96
N MET A 19 -0.80 -13.38 -5.76
CA MET A 19 0.39 -13.38 -4.90
C MET A 19 0.04 -13.75 -3.46
N GLN A 20 -1.01 -13.15 -2.89
CA GLN A 20 -1.44 -13.43 -1.51
C GLN A 20 -1.96 -14.86 -1.36
N VAL A 21 -2.72 -15.36 -2.32
CA VAL A 21 -3.17 -16.76 -2.33
C VAL A 21 -1.98 -17.71 -2.31
N GLN A 22 -1.00 -17.50 -3.18
CA GLN A 22 0.20 -18.34 -3.22
C GLN A 22 0.98 -18.28 -1.91
N ARG A 23 1.19 -17.07 -1.37
CA ARG A 23 1.98 -16.87 -0.14
C ARG A 23 1.24 -17.34 1.11
N ASP A 24 -0.02 -16.92 1.29
CA ASP A 24 -0.72 -16.99 2.58
C ASP A 24 -1.63 -18.20 2.70
N LEU A 25 -2.29 -18.62 1.62
CA LEU A 25 -3.21 -19.77 1.65
C LEU A 25 -2.51 -21.07 1.23
N LEU A 26 -1.75 -21.04 0.16
CA LEU A 26 -1.07 -22.23 -0.37
C LEU A 26 0.33 -22.43 0.24
N GLN A 27 0.84 -21.44 0.99
CA GLN A 27 2.17 -21.46 1.61
C GLN A 27 3.26 -21.85 0.61
N ALA A 28 3.11 -21.38 -0.63
CA ALA A 28 4.05 -21.67 -1.69
C ALA A 28 5.43 -21.09 -1.39
N PRO A 29 6.50 -21.72 -1.85
CA PRO A 29 7.85 -21.21 -1.64
C PRO A 29 8.05 -19.86 -2.34
N GLU A 30 8.97 -19.06 -1.83
CA GLU A 30 9.20 -17.67 -2.24
C GLU A 30 9.40 -17.50 -3.75
N GLN A 31 10.05 -18.43 -4.42
CA GLN A 31 10.26 -18.43 -5.86
C GLN A 31 8.96 -18.45 -6.68
N ILE A 32 7.83 -18.83 -6.08
CA ILE A 32 6.52 -18.85 -6.74
C ILE A 32 5.81 -17.50 -6.60
N TRP A 33 5.74 -16.94 -5.39
CA TRP A 33 4.96 -15.73 -5.14
C TRP A 33 5.75 -14.43 -5.37
N ARG A 34 7.08 -14.44 -5.23
CA ARG A 34 7.91 -13.24 -5.42
C ARG A 34 7.83 -12.65 -6.86
N PRO A 35 7.82 -13.43 -7.94
CA PRO A 35 7.57 -12.91 -9.27
C PRO A 35 6.19 -12.26 -9.43
N LEU A 36 5.15 -12.81 -8.77
CA LEU A 36 3.82 -12.21 -8.75
C LEU A 36 3.84 -10.86 -8.02
N GLN A 37 4.54 -10.76 -6.89
CA GLN A 37 4.72 -9.50 -6.18
C GLN A 37 5.35 -8.43 -7.07
N ALA A 38 6.39 -8.75 -7.83
CA ALA A 38 7.04 -7.81 -8.76
C ALA A 38 6.07 -7.29 -9.83
N ARG A 39 5.14 -8.14 -10.30
CA ARG A 39 4.14 -7.77 -11.30
C ARG A 39 3.08 -6.80 -10.79
N ILE A 40 2.83 -6.69 -9.48
CA ILE A 40 1.84 -5.77 -8.90
C ILE A 40 2.12 -4.31 -9.29
N ALA A 41 3.38 -3.94 -9.49
CA ALA A 41 3.73 -2.58 -9.94
C ALA A 41 3.50 -2.36 -11.45
N LEU A 42 3.28 -3.42 -12.23
CA LEU A 42 3.22 -3.38 -13.69
C LEU A 42 1.82 -3.60 -14.25
N GLU A 43 0.93 -4.20 -13.47
CA GLU A 43 -0.41 -4.58 -13.91
C GLU A 43 -1.42 -4.54 -12.76
N GLY A 44 -2.70 -4.65 -13.08
CA GLY A 44 -3.78 -4.72 -12.12
C GLY A 44 -3.93 -3.46 -11.27
N TRP A 45 -4.38 -3.64 -10.04
CA TRP A 45 -4.67 -2.54 -9.12
C TRP A 45 -3.42 -1.75 -8.73
N GLY A 46 -2.28 -2.39 -8.54
CA GLY A 46 -1.04 -1.69 -8.19
C GLY A 46 -0.57 -0.74 -9.29
N ALA A 47 -0.59 -1.18 -10.54
CA ALA A 47 -0.29 -0.31 -11.69
C ALA A 47 -1.30 0.82 -11.84
N ALA A 48 -2.60 0.56 -11.58
CA ALA A 48 -3.64 1.58 -11.59
C ALA A 48 -3.39 2.67 -10.55
N TYR A 49 -2.95 2.32 -9.34
CA TYR A 49 -2.54 3.30 -8.33
C TYR A 49 -1.36 4.14 -8.79
N LEU A 50 -0.33 3.53 -9.39
CA LEU A 50 0.80 4.30 -9.94
C LEU A 50 0.37 5.26 -11.05
N ALA A 51 -0.49 4.81 -11.96
CA ALA A 51 -1.02 5.64 -13.04
C ALA A 51 -1.87 6.83 -12.54
N ALA A 52 -2.53 6.67 -11.39
CA ALA A 52 -3.34 7.72 -10.76
C ALA A 52 -2.50 8.70 -9.90
N MET A 53 -1.21 8.48 -9.77
CA MET A 53 -0.32 9.35 -9.00
C MET A 53 -0.15 10.70 -9.70
N HIS A 54 -0.26 11.79 -8.94
CA HIS A 54 0.04 13.13 -9.43
C HIS A 54 1.54 13.24 -9.80
N PRO A 55 1.92 14.00 -10.85
CA PRO A 55 3.34 14.17 -11.24
C PRO A 55 4.25 14.67 -10.12
N GLN A 56 3.70 15.37 -9.14
CA GLN A 56 4.44 15.86 -7.96
C GLN A 56 4.58 14.80 -6.84
N GLY A 57 4.15 13.55 -7.05
CA GLY A 57 4.35 12.44 -6.11
C GLY A 57 3.34 12.40 -4.95
N TYR A 58 2.06 12.52 -5.24
CA TYR A 58 0.98 12.32 -4.27
C TYR A 58 -0.29 11.81 -4.94
N TRP A 59 -1.27 11.37 -4.15
CA TRP A 59 -2.60 10.99 -4.61
C TRP A 59 -3.67 11.93 -4.02
N GLY A 60 -4.80 12.06 -4.70
CA GLY A 60 -5.87 12.94 -4.31
C GLY A 60 -5.46 14.41 -4.42
N ARG A 61 -5.63 15.16 -3.35
CA ARG A 61 -5.24 16.58 -3.23
C ARG A 61 -4.08 16.80 -2.25
N GLY A 62 -3.29 15.74 -2.00
CA GLY A 62 -2.16 15.77 -1.08
C GLY A 62 -2.17 14.62 -0.07
N TYR A 63 -1.61 14.84 1.13
CA TYR A 63 -1.38 13.75 2.07
C TYR A 63 -2.66 13.12 2.61
N TYR A 64 -3.67 13.89 3.01
CA TYR A 64 -4.84 13.34 3.73
C TYR A 64 -6.20 13.72 3.12
N GLN A 65 -6.24 14.47 2.02
CA GLN A 65 -7.48 14.91 1.38
C GLN A 65 -7.57 14.49 -0.09
N PRO A 66 -8.73 14.08 -0.57
CA PRO A 66 -9.92 13.70 0.20
C PRO A 66 -9.69 12.40 0.97
N LYS A 67 -10.41 12.19 2.06
CA LYS A 67 -10.37 10.92 2.81
C LYS A 67 -10.65 9.76 1.85
N TRP A 68 -9.97 8.63 2.02
CA TRP A 68 -10.00 7.39 1.23
C TRP A 68 -9.28 7.44 -0.13
N ALA A 69 -9.06 8.60 -0.74
CA ALA A 69 -8.40 8.72 -2.05
C ALA A 69 -7.14 9.61 -2.00
N SER A 70 -6.55 9.77 -0.83
CA SER A 70 -5.35 10.57 -0.60
C SER A 70 -4.10 9.70 -0.47
N THR A 71 -2.93 10.34 -0.44
CA THR A 71 -1.64 9.67 -0.28
C THR A 71 -1.59 8.73 0.92
N HIS A 72 -2.15 9.13 2.07
CA HIS A 72 -2.19 8.29 3.27
C HIS A 72 -2.86 6.94 3.02
N TYR A 73 -4.06 6.97 2.45
CA TYR A 73 -4.83 5.74 2.21
C TYR A 73 -4.27 4.94 1.04
N THR A 74 -3.76 5.60 0.00
CA THR A 74 -3.11 4.90 -1.11
C THR A 74 -1.86 4.14 -0.67
N LEU A 75 -1.01 4.73 0.20
CA LEU A 75 0.13 4.02 0.77
C LEU A 75 -0.31 2.80 1.60
N LEU A 76 -1.39 2.94 2.36
CA LEU A 76 -1.97 1.84 3.13
C LEU A 76 -2.51 0.74 2.22
N ASP A 77 -3.22 1.10 1.15
CA ASP A 77 -3.76 0.14 0.18
C ASP A 77 -2.65 -0.59 -0.58
N LEU A 78 -1.63 0.12 -1.04
CA LEU A 78 -0.46 -0.50 -1.67
C LEU A 78 0.25 -1.48 -0.72
N CYS A 79 0.37 -1.13 0.57
CA CYS A 79 0.87 -2.04 1.59
C CYS A 79 -0.02 -3.30 1.71
N ASN A 80 -1.36 -3.13 1.73
CA ASN A 80 -2.32 -4.23 1.82
C ASN A 80 -2.32 -5.12 0.57
N LEU A 81 -2.07 -4.56 -0.61
CA LEU A 81 -1.91 -5.33 -1.85
C LEU A 81 -0.62 -6.16 -1.88
N GLY A 82 0.33 -5.90 -0.98
CA GLY A 82 1.65 -6.50 -1.02
C GLY A 82 2.54 -5.92 -2.12
N PHE A 83 2.33 -4.65 -2.47
CA PHE A 83 3.10 -3.93 -3.49
C PHE A 83 4.62 -4.03 -3.23
N PRO A 84 5.48 -4.14 -4.27
CA PRO A 84 6.91 -4.30 -4.06
C PRO A 84 7.50 -3.16 -3.21
N PRO A 85 8.05 -3.44 -2.00
CA PRO A 85 8.39 -2.39 -1.02
C PRO A 85 9.56 -1.48 -1.44
N GLN A 86 10.40 -1.94 -2.38
CA GLN A 86 11.55 -1.18 -2.86
C GLN A 86 11.25 -0.33 -4.10
N THR A 87 9.97 -0.23 -4.50
CA THR A 87 9.59 0.48 -5.72
C THR A 87 9.59 2.00 -5.50
N GLU A 88 10.46 2.70 -6.23
CA GLU A 88 10.36 4.14 -6.38
C GLU A 88 9.22 4.51 -7.37
N PRO A 89 8.46 5.59 -7.18
CA PRO A 89 8.63 6.63 -6.14
C PRO A 89 7.88 6.35 -4.83
N VAL A 90 7.17 5.21 -4.69
CA VAL A 90 6.31 4.93 -3.53
C VAL A 90 7.10 4.96 -2.22
N ARG A 91 8.27 4.33 -2.22
CA ARG A 91 9.18 4.29 -1.06
C ARG A 91 9.58 5.70 -0.61
N ARG A 92 9.94 6.56 -1.56
CA ARG A 92 10.30 7.97 -1.28
C ARG A 92 9.11 8.74 -0.70
N ILE A 93 7.92 8.59 -1.27
CA ILE A 93 6.69 9.25 -0.79
C ILE A 93 6.37 8.79 0.64
N ALA A 94 6.51 7.50 0.95
CA ALA A 94 6.31 7.00 2.30
C ALA A 94 7.30 7.63 3.30
N ALA A 95 8.58 7.77 2.94
CA ALA A 95 9.57 8.43 3.78
C ALA A 95 9.26 9.93 3.99
N GLU A 96 8.85 10.65 2.94
CA GLU A 96 8.48 12.06 3.01
C GLU A 96 7.33 12.34 3.99
N VAL A 97 6.40 11.38 4.18
CA VAL A 97 5.33 11.52 5.18
C VAL A 97 5.91 11.74 6.59
N PHE A 98 6.91 10.97 6.95
CA PHE A 98 7.55 11.05 8.28
C PHE A 98 8.42 12.29 8.47
N GLU A 99 8.83 12.93 7.40
CA GLU A 99 9.58 14.18 7.45
C GLU A 99 8.68 15.43 7.51
N ARG A 100 7.61 15.42 6.69
CA ARG A 100 6.82 16.63 6.41
C ARG A 100 5.59 16.80 7.29
N PHE A 101 5.05 15.73 7.86
CA PHE A 101 3.76 15.75 8.55
C PHE A 101 3.85 15.44 10.04
N LYS A 102 4.99 15.73 10.67
CA LYS A 102 5.14 15.63 12.13
C LYS A 102 4.42 16.75 12.83
N GLY A 103 3.62 16.40 13.84
CA GLY A 103 2.98 17.33 14.75
C GLY A 103 3.88 17.74 15.92
N PRO A 104 3.39 18.65 16.78
CA PRO A 104 4.12 19.12 17.95
C PRO A 104 4.45 18.00 18.95
N ASP A 105 3.65 16.95 18.98
CA ASP A 105 3.81 15.75 19.82
C ASP A 105 4.71 14.67 19.19
N GLY A 106 5.26 14.93 18.01
CA GLY A 106 6.11 14.01 17.26
C GLY A 106 5.38 12.94 16.45
N GLY A 107 4.06 12.86 16.54
CA GLY A 107 3.23 11.97 15.74
C GLY A 107 2.97 12.50 14.33
N ILE A 108 2.48 11.64 13.44
CA ILE A 108 2.00 12.05 12.11
C ILE A 108 0.67 12.78 12.27
N ASN A 109 0.62 14.04 11.86
CA ASN A 109 -0.46 14.97 12.15
C ASN A 109 -0.80 15.85 10.93
N PRO A 110 -1.62 15.33 9.99
CA PRO A 110 -1.95 16.06 8.77
C PRO A 110 -2.82 17.30 9.00
N ALA A 111 -3.49 17.39 10.14
CA ALA A 111 -4.39 18.50 10.49
C ALA A 111 -3.71 19.57 11.36
N LEU A 112 -2.46 19.35 11.78
CA LEU A 112 -1.68 20.24 12.65
C LEU A 112 -2.41 20.62 13.95
N VAL A 113 -3.22 19.71 14.48
CA VAL A 113 -3.88 19.87 15.78
C VAL A 113 -2.92 19.59 16.93
N ARG A 114 -3.32 19.95 18.15
CA ARG A 114 -2.43 19.83 19.33
C ARG A 114 -1.97 18.41 19.62
N GLN A 115 -2.78 17.41 19.33
CA GLN A 115 -2.50 16.01 19.59
C GLN A 115 -2.75 15.18 18.33
N SER A 116 -1.80 14.34 17.98
CA SER A 116 -1.92 13.46 16.82
C SER A 116 -2.93 12.34 17.04
N ASP A 117 -3.63 11.96 15.99
CA ASP A 117 -4.64 10.90 16.01
C ASP A 117 -3.97 9.53 16.04
N VAL A 118 -4.35 8.69 16.99
CA VAL A 118 -3.77 7.35 17.20
C VAL A 118 -4.02 6.45 15.98
N CYS A 119 -5.20 6.51 15.35
CA CYS A 119 -5.50 5.66 14.22
C CYS A 119 -4.70 6.06 12.97
N ILE A 120 -4.48 7.35 12.73
CA ILE A 120 -3.62 7.84 11.65
C ILE A 120 -2.18 7.36 11.87
N ASN A 121 -1.68 7.45 13.10
CA ASN A 121 -0.33 7.01 13.44
C ASN A 121 -0.16 5.50 13.32
N GLY A 122 -1.14 4.70 13.72
CA GLY A 122 -1.12 3.25 13.53
C GLY A 122 -1.05 2.85 12.05
N MET A 123 -1.82 3.49 11.20
CA MET A 123 -1.77 3.27 9.74
C MET A 123 -0.44 3.75 9.15
N ALA A 124 0.05 4.92 9.55
CA ALA A 124 1.34 5.45 9.09
C ALA A 124 2.50 4.53 9.49
N LEU A 125 2.50 4.01 10.71
CA LEU A 125 3.49 3.03 11.17
C LEU A 125 3.49 1.78 10.27
N LYS A 126 2.31 1.27 9.90
CA LYS A 126 2.19 0.09 9.04
C LYS A 126 2.86 0.32 7.68
N PHE A 127 2.48 1.35 6.93
CA PHE A 127 3.08 1.58 5.62
C PHE A 127 4.54 2.09 5.71
N GLY A 128 4.90 2.82 6.76
CA GLY A 128 6.26 3.27 6.99
C GLY A 128 7.23 2.12 7.26
N ALA A 129 6.80 1.12 8.04
CA ALA A 129 7.59 -0.10 8.28
C ALA A 129 7.66 -1.01 7.03
N TYR A 130 6.64 -0.94 6.17
CA TYR A 130 6.57 -1.76 4.97
C TYR A 130 7.49 -1.24 3.85
N PHE A 131 7.46 0.05 3.57
CA PHE A 131 8.24 0.71 2.51
C PHE A 131 9.58 1.24 3.01
#